data_4b1a9e2af0149bc7a48bd60bbfb9ba9d
#
_entry.id   4b1a9e2af0149bc7a48bd60bbfb9ba9d
#
_cell.length_a   1.000
_cell.length_b   1.000
_cell.length_c   1.000
_cell.angle_alpha   90.00
_cell.angle_beta   90.00
_cell.angle_gamma   90.00
#
_symmetry.space_group_name_H-M   'P 1'
#
loop_
_entity.id
_entity.type
_entity.pdbx_description
1 polymer ?
#
loop_
_entity_poly.entity_id
_entity_poly.type
_entity_poly.pdbx_seq_one_letter_code
_entity_poly.pdbx_strand_id
1 'polypeptide(L)'
;MPKIIVTGPESSGKTTLCKALATHLKTPFTEEFARIYIDNLDREYNQNDLIIIAKGQLKNEQLTTNNKQLFLHDTDLITLKIWSEYKYGNCDDWITSQIEKQKQEKRFYLLCNPDIPWVNDPQRENPNDREALFELYKEELENLGHKYFIVKGENIAEQAIYQILQL
;
A
#
# COMPACT_ATOMS: atom_id res chain seq x y z
N MET A 1 -6.36 -16.66 -7.23
CA MET A 1 -5.18 -15.86 -7.55
C MET A 1 -4.78 -15.05 -6.33
N PRO A 2 -3.50 -14.70 -6.15
CA PRO A 2 -3.10 -13.82 -5.07
C PRO A 2 -3.61 -12.40 -5.30
N LYS A 3 -3.81 -11.66 -4.21
CA LYS A 3 -3.99 -10.21 -4.25
C LYS A 3 -2.62 -9.57 -4.48
N ILE A 4 -2.52 -8.66 -5.42
CA ILE A 4 -1.31 -7.90 -5.69
C ILE A 4 -1.43 -6.54 -5.01
N ILE A 5 -0.55 -6.25 -4.09
CA ILE A 5 -0.54 -5.00 -3.34
C ILE A 5 0.71 -4.20 -3.73
N VAL A 6 0.52 -2.98 -4.19
CA VAL A 6 1.61 -2.04 -4.41
C VAL A 6 1.76 -1.21 -3.16
N THR A 7 2.93 -1.28 -2.53
CA THR A 7 3.19 -0.65 -1.23
C THR A 7 4.55 0.04 -1.22
N GLY A 8 4.83 0.80 -0.17
CA GLY A 8 6.08 1.52 0.01
C GLY A 8 5.87 2.94 0.53
N PRO A 9 6.95 3.67 0.80
CA PRO A 9 6.87 5.01 1.36
C PRO A 9 6.21 6.04 0.42
N GLU A 10 5.94 7.21 0.95
CA GLU A 10 5.39 8.35 0.20
C GLU A 10 6.30 8.72 -0.98
N SER A 11 5.67 9.18 -2.07
CA SER A 11 6.39 9.63 -3.28
C SER A 11 7.35 8.58 -3.87
N SER A 12 7.00 7.31 -3.77
CA SER A 12 7.77 6.19 -4.35
C SER A 12 7.18 5.63 -5.66
N GLY A 13 6.15 6.28 -6.21
CA GLY A 13 5.56 5.92 -7.50
C GLY A 13 4.48 4.83 -7.46
N LYS A 14 3.92 4.52 -6.29
CA LYS A 14 2.90 3.46 -6.10
C LYS A 14 1.70 3.62 -7.04
N THR A 15 1.03 4.76 -6.98
CA THR A 15 -0.18 5.01 -7.78
C THR A 15 0.12 4.99 -9.28
N THR A 16 1.26 5.52 -9.70
CA THR A 16 1.71 5.46 -11.10
C THR A 16 1.92 4.01 -11.53
N LEU A 17 2.55 3.19 -10.69
CA LEU A 17 2.74 1.77 -10.96
C LEU A 17 1.41 1.03 -11.03
N CYS A 18 0.48 1.27 -10.09
CA CYS A 18 -0.87 0.68 -10.12
C CYS A 18 -1.59 0.97 -11.43
N LYS A 19 -1.57 2.22 -11.90
CA LYS A 19 -2.20 2.61 -13.17
C LYS A 19 -1.57 1.90 -14.37
N ALA A 20 -0.24 1.81 -14.41
CA ALA A 20 0.47 1.11 -15.48
C ALA A 20 0.14 -0.39 -15.51
N LEU A 21 0.14 -1.03 -14.35
CA LEU A 21 -0.21 -2.45 -14.20
C LEU A 21 -1.68 -2.71 -14.58
N ALA A 22 -2.60 -1.87 -14.09
CA ALA A 22 -4.03 -1.99 -14.41
C ALA A 22 -4.29 -1.92 -15.91
N THR A 23 -3.61 -1.00 -16.60
CA THR A 23 -3.70 -0.85 -18.06
C THR A 23 -3.14 -2.07 -18.78
N HIS A 24 -1.94 -2.52 -18.42
CA HIS A 24 -1.27 -3.64 -19.08
C HIS A 24 -2.00 -4.96 -18.87
N LEU A 25 -2.41 -5.24 -17.64
CA LEU A 25 -3.07 -6.49 -17.25
C LEU A 25 -4.59 -6.47 -17.52
N LYS A 26 -5.13 -5.34 -17.98
CA LYS A 26 -6.57 -5.12 -18.21
C LYS A 26 -7.41 -5.51 -16.99
N THR A 27 -6.96 -5.10 -15.81
CA THR A 27 -7.60 -5.38 -14.53
C THR A 27 -7.86 -4.08 -13.76
N PRO A 28 -8.94 -3.99 -13.00
CA PRO A 28 -9.15 -2.85 -12.13
C PRO A 28 -8.14 -2.82 -10.98
N PHE A 29 -7.96 -1.66 -10.37
CA PHE A 29 -7.25 -1.53 -9.10
C PHE A 29 -8.05 -0.72 -8.10
N THR A 30 -7.83 -1.02 -6.82
CA THR A 30 -8.43 -0.26 -5.72
C THR A 30 -7.51 0.91 -5.39
N GLU A 31 -8.05 2.12 -5.46
CA GLU A 31 -7.32 3.33 -5.10
C GLU A 31 -7.09 3.43 -3.59
N GLU A 32 -6.06 4.17 -3.20
CA GLU A 32 -5.78 4.47 -1.81
C GLU A 32 -6.91 5.29 -1.18
N PHE A 33 -7.63 4.69 -0.23
CA PHE A 33 -8.77 5.32 0.41
C PHE A 33 -8.40 6.58 1.22
N ALA A 34 -7.19 6.61 1.78
CA ALA A 34 -6.68 7.73 2.57
C ALA A 34 -6.75 9.05 1.82
N ARG A 35 -6.35 9.07 0.54
CA ARG A 35 -6.36 10.29 -0.26
C ARG A 35 -7.76 10.87 -0.39
N ILE A 36 -8.72 10.05 -0.75
CA ILE A 36 -10.12 10.47 -0.91
C ILE A 36 -10.69 10.95 0.43
N TYR A 37 -10.40 10.23 1.51
CA TYR A 37 -10.90 10.57 2.84
C TYR A 37 -10.35 11.92 3.31
N ILE A 38 -9.03 12.13 3.21
CA ILE A 38 -8.37 13.36 3.68
C ILE A 38 -8.77 14.56 2.82
N ASP A 39 -8.92 14.41 1.50
CA ASP A 39 -9.37 15.48 0.60
C ASP A 39 -10.78 16.00 0.95
N ASN A 40 -11.60 15.16 1.58
CA ASN A 40 -12.97 15.53 2.01
C ASN A 40 -13.06 15.99 3.47
N LEU A 41 -11.94 16.02 4.22
CA LEU A 41 -11.92 16.59 5.56
C LEU A 41 -11.88 18.13 5.49
N ASP A 42 -12.65 18.76 6.38
CA ASP A 42 -12.64 20.22 6.60
C ASP A 42 -11.69 20.67 7.72
N ARG A 43 -10.89 19.74 8.22
CA ARG A 43 -9.90 19.91 9.28
C ARG A 43 -8.66 19.06 9.02
N GLU A 44 -7.60 19.27 9.78
CA GLU A 44 -6.47 18.33 9.81
C GLU A 44 -6.90 16.96 10.35
N TYR A 45 -6.36 15.88 9.75
CA TYR A 45 -6.60 14.54 10.25
C TYR A 45 -5.86 14.29 11.57
N ASN A 46 -6.35 13.36 12.35
CA ASN A 46 -5.75 12.90 13.58
C ASN A 46 -5.69 11.36 13.62
N GLN A 47 -5.16 10.78 14.70
CA GLN A 47 -4.99 9.33 14.81
C GLN A 47 -6.32 8.56 14.68
N ASN A 48 -7.44 9.12 15.15
CA ASN A 48 -8.74 8.45 15.04
C ASN A 48 -9.21 8.33 13.58
N ASP A 49 -8.77 9.23 12.70
CA ASP A 49 -9.08 9.13 11.28
C ASP A 49 -8.41 7.92 10.63
N LEU A 50 -7.25 7.49 11.13
CA LEU A 50 -6.54 6.35 10.57
C LEU A 50 -7.32 5.03 10.69
N ILE A 51 -8.09 4.83 11.77
CA ILE A 51 -8.98 3.65 11.90
C ILE A 51 -10.14 3.72 10.91
N ILE A 52 -10.68 4.92 10.65
CA ILE A 52 -11.75 5.12 9.67
C ILE A 52 -11.23 4.84 8.27
N ILE A 53 -10.05 5.36 7.95
CA ILE A 53 -9.35 5.11 6.69
C ILE A 53 -9.07 3.61 6.51
N ALA A 54 -8.56 2.95 7.54
CA ALA A 54 -8.29 1.51 7.52
C ALA A 54 -9.54 0.67 7.23
N LYS A 55 -10.67 1.00 7.85
CA LYS A 55 -11.95 0.34 7.59
C LYS A 55 -12.45 0.57 6.17
N GLY A 56 -12.29 1.78 5.65
CA GLY A 56 -12.63 2.12 4.27
C GLY A 56 -11.76 1.38 3.27
N GLN A 57 -10.46 1.34 3.49
CA GLN A 57 -9.51 0.61 2.65
C GLN A 57 -9.85 -0.89 2.60
N LEU A 58 -10.08 -1.52 3.76
CA LEU A 58 -10.43 -2.93 3.83
C LEU A 58 -11.77 -3.23 3.14
N LYS A 59 -12.77 -2.37 3.31
CA LYS A 59 -14.06 -2.51 2.62
C LYS A 59 -13.90 -2.46 1.10
N ASN A 60 -13.13 -1.51 0.58
CA ASN A 60 -12.87 -1.40 -0.86
C ASN A 60 -12.14 -2.63 -1.38
N GLU A 61 -11.16 -3.13 -0.65
CA GLU A 61 -10.46 -4.36 -0.98
C GLU A 61 -11.40 -5.56 -1.08
N GLN A 62 -12.32 -5.72 -0.12
CA GLN A 62 -13.29 -6.81 -0.09
C GLN A 62 -14.31 -6.74 -1.24
N LEU A 63 -14.77 -5.55 -1.61
CA LEU A 63 -15.71 -5.35 -2.71
C LEU A 63 -15.13 -5.75 -4.07
N THR A 64 -13.83 -5.59 -4.24
CA THR A 64 -13.14 -5.92 -5.49
C THR A 64 -12.79 -7.40 -5.62
N THR A 65 -12.75 -8.17 -4.52
CA THR A 65 -12.30 -9.57 -4.50
C THR A 65 -13.33 -10.60 -4.95
N ASN A 66 -14.56 -10.22 -5.26
CA ASN A 66 -15.66 -11.16 -5.53
C ASN A 66 -15.66 -11.81 -6.93
N ASN A 67 -14.74 -11.46 -7.82
CA ASN A 67 -14.60 -12.03 -9.15
C ASN A 67 -13.24 -12.74 -9.30
N LYS A 68 -13.20 -13.79 -10.13
CA LYS A 68 -12.01 -14.64 -10.37
C LYS A 68 -10.86 -13.95 -11.13
N GLN A 69 -10.75 -12.63 -11.07
CA GLN A 69 -9.70 -11.85 -11.73
C GLN A 69 -8.59 -11.49 -10.77
N LEU A 70 -7.42 -11.22 -11.32
CA LEU A 70 -6.30 -10.61 -10.59
C LEU A 70 -6.72 -9.21 -10.14
N PHE A 71 -6.54 -8.88 -8.87
CA PHE A 71 -6.81 -7.55 -8.33
C PHE A 71 -5.55 -6.87 -7.88
N LEU A 72 -5.46 -5.60 -8.22
CA LEU A 72 -4.42 -4.70 -7.76
C LEU A 72 -4.97 -3.81 -6.67
N HIS A 73 -4.17 -3.57 -5.66
CA HIS A 73 -4.49 -2.64 -4.58
C HIS A 73 -3.37 -1.62 -4.44
N ASP A 74 -3.73 -0.33 -4.50
CA ASP A 74 -2.83 0.76 -4.13
C ASP A 74 -2.87 0.89 -2.62
N THR A 75 -1.86 0.34 -1.97
CA THR A 75 -1.70 0.18 -0.52
C THR A 75 -2.70 -0.80 0.15
N ASP A 76 -2.50 -1.06 1.41
CA ASP A 76 -3.36 -1.84 2.28
C ASP A 76 -3.21 -1.43 3.76
N LEU A 77 -3.66 -2.27 4.69
CA LEU A 77 -3.61 -2.00 6.13
C LEU A 77 -2.19 -1.87 6.70
N ILE A 78 -1.18 -2.49 6.07
CA ILE A 78 0.22 -2.37 6.51
C ILE A 78 0.67 -0.90 6.43
N THR A 79 0.28 -0.18 5.38
CA THR A 79 0.54 1.25 5.25
C THR A 79 -0.05 2.04 6.43
N LEU A 80 -1.29 1.76 6.82
CA LEU A 80 -1.97 2.44 7.93
C LEU A 80 -1.28 2.12 9.28
N LYS A 81 -0.84 0.87 9.48
CA LYS A 81 -0.08 0.48 10.68
C LYS A 81 1.23 1.25 10.76
N ILE A 82 2.05 1.23 9.72
CA ILE A 82 3.33 1.92 9.68
C ILE A 82 3.13 3.43 9.90
N TRP A 83 2.15 4.03 9.22
CA TRP A 83 1.83 5.45 9.38
C TRP A 83 1.44 5.79 10.82
N SER A 84 0.56 5.00 11.44
CA SER A 84 0.13 5.23 12.82
C SER A 84 1.28 5.08 13.81
N GLU A 85 2.07 4.02 13.69
CA GLU A 85 3.22 3.78 14.59
C GLU A 85 4.31 4.82 14.41
N TYR A 86 4.62 5.22 13.18
CA TYR A 86 5.68 6.20 12.90
C TYR A 86 5.32 7.60 13.40
N LYS A 87 4.06 8.03 13.21
CA LYS A 87 3.61 9.37 13.61
C LYS A 87 3.19 9.47 15.07
N TYR A 88 2.53 8.45 15.61
CA TYR A 88 1.90 8.48 16.92
C TYR A 88 2.52 7.51 17.95
N GLY A 89 3.45 6.66 17.53
CA GLY A 89 4.13 5.69 18.41
C GLY A 89 3.32 4.43 18.73
N ASN A 90 2.10 4.30 18.20
CA ASN A 90 1.23 3.14 18.40
C ASN A 90 0.24 2.97 17.25
N CYS A 91 -0.42 1.81 17.19
CA CYS A 91 -1.45 1.50 16.22
C CYS A 91 -2.67 0.93 16.92
N ASP A 92 -3.85 1.22 16.41
CA ASP A 92 -5.11 0.68 16.91
C ASP A 92 -5.13 -0.85 16.78
N ASP A 93 -5.58 -1.55 17.85
CA ASP A 93 -5.62 -3.01 17.92
C ASP A 93 -6.52 -3.63 16.83
N TRP A 94 -7.53 -2.92 16.37
CA TRP A 94 -8.36 -3.39 15.27
C TRP A 94 -7.53 -3.54 13.98
N ILE A 95 -6.69 -2.55 13.65
CA ILE A 95 -5.83 -2.58 12.46
C ILE A 95 -4.87 -3.76 12.54
N THR A 96 -4.16 -3.90 13.65
CA THR A 96 -3.19 -5.00 13.84
C THR A 96 -3.88 -6.37 13.81
N SER A 97 -5.08 -6.49 14.39
CA SER A 97 -5.85 -7.73 14.35
C SER A 97 -6.31 -8.12 12.94
N GLN A 98 -6.67 -7.15 12.10
CA GLN A 98 -7.03 -7.42 10.70
C GLN A 98 -5.80 -7.83 9.88
N ILE A 99 -4.65 -7.20 10.09
CA ILE A 99 -3.39 -7.59 9.44
C ILE A 99 -3.04 -9.04 9.80
N GLU A 100 -3.17 -9.41 11.07
CA GLU A 100 -2.90 -10.79 11.51
C GLU A 100 -3.83 -11.82 10.83
N LYS A 101 -5.11 -11.49 10.65
CA LYS A 101 -6.03 -12.34 9.88
C LYS A 101 -5.61 -12.47 8.41
N GLN A 102 -5.07 -11.39 7.83
CA GLN A 102 -4.62 -11.37 6.44
C GLN A 102 -3.36 -12.20 6.19
N LYS A 103 -2.63 -12.63 7.23
CA LYS A 103 -1.49 -13.56 7.09
C LYS A 103 -1.85 -14.86 6.37
N GLN A 104 -3.10 -15.31 6.50
CA GLN A 104 -3.58 -16.54 5.86
C GLN A 104 -4.00 -16.34 4.40
N GLU A 105 -4.04 -15.09 3.92
CA GLU A 105 -4.41 -14.79 2.55
C GLU A 105 -3.21 -14.91 1.62
N LYS A 106 -3.47 -15.31 0.37
CA LYS A 106 -2.45 -15.26 -0.68
C LYS A 106 -2.26 -13.82 -1.14
N ARG A 107 -1.28 -13.14 -0.58
CA ARG A 107 -0.88 -11.79 -0.91
C ARG A 107 0.51 -11.77 -1.51
N PHE A 108 0.71 -10.95 -2.53
CA PHE A 108 2.01 -10.67 -3.11
C PHE A 108 2.23 -9.16 -3.15
N TYR A 109 3.32 -8.70 -2.62
CA TYR A 109 3.61 -7.28 -2.49
C TYR A 109 4.66 -6.82 -3.49
N LEU A 110 4.38 -5.69 -4.15
CA LEU A 110 5.34 -4.93 -4.92
C LEU A 110 5.77 -3.75 -4.05
N LEU A 111 6.95 -3.86 -3.46
CA LEU A 111 7.51 -2.85 -2.57
C LEU A 111 8.30 -1.83 -3.39
N CYS A 112 7.76 -0.61 -3.51
CA CYS A 112 8.38 0.47 -4.26
C CYS A 112 9.56 1.07 -3.50
N ASN A 113 10.75 1.02 -4.10
CA ASN A 113 11.93 1.68 -3.58
C ASN A 113 11.79 3.21 -3.73
N PRO A 114 12.18 4.02 -2.71
CA PRO A 114 12.09 5.47 -2.77
C PRO A 114 13.25 6.13 -3.53
N ASP A 115 13.58 5.63 -4.72
CA ASP A 115 14.68 6.08 -5.56
C ASP A 115 14.29 7.12 -6.63
N ILE A 116 13.03 7.58 -6.60
CA ILE A 116 12.56 8.70 -7.41
C ILE A 116 12.57 10.00 -6.60
N PRO A 117 12.69 11.18 -7.27
CA PRO A 117 12.64 12.47 -6.58
C PRO A 117 11.37 12.65 -5.76
N TRP A 118 11.49 13.33 -4.62
CA TRP A 118 10.33 13.75 -3.84
C TRP A 118 9.47 14.73 -4.64
N VAL A 119 8.17 14.49 -4.67
CA VAL A 119 7.18 15.40 -5.21
C VAL A 119 6.32 15.96 -4.06
N ASN A 120 6.31 17.27 -3.89
CA ASN A 120 5.51 17.91 -2.87
C ASN A 120 4.01 17.67 -3.10
N ASP A 121 3.32 17.35 -2.01
CA ASP A 121 1.89 17.12 -1.97
C ASP A 121 1.40 17.45 -0.55
N PRO A 122 0.26 18.15 -0.38
CA PRO A 122 -0.22 18.56 0.95
C PRO A 122 -0.45 17.41 1.93
N GLN A 123 -0.67 16.19 1.41
CA GLN A 123 -0.88 15.00 2.24
C GLN A 123 0.41 14.21 2.54
N ARG A 124 1.57 14.65 2.04
CA ARG A 124 2.86 14.00 2.27
C ARG A 124 3.63 14.71 3.37
N GLU A 125 4.16 13.95 4.31
CA GLU A 125 4.73 14.46 5.55
C GLU A 125 6.22 14.15 5.76
N ASN A 126 6.77 13.14 5.07
CA ASN A 126 8.08 12.56 5.38
C ASN A 126 9.08 12.66 4.22
N PRO A 127 9.50 13.89 3.82
CA PRO A 127 10.38 14.07 2.66
C PRO A 127 11.79 13.50 2.86
N ASN A 128 12.26 13.41 4.12
CA ASN A 128 13.62 12.99 4.45
C ASN A 128 13.72 11.59 5.03
N ASP A 129 12.59 10.93 5.30
CA ASP A 129 12.53 9.67 6.05
C ASP A 129 12.13 8.47 5.19
N ARG A 130 12.08 8.64 3.87
CA ARG A 130 11.58 7.61 2.95
C ARG A 130 12.37 6.30 3.02
N GLU A 131 13.69 6.37 3.19
CA GLU A 131 14.52 5.18 3.33
C GLU A 131 14.24 4.45 4.65
N ALA A 132 14.12 5.18 5.75
CA ALA A 132 13.76 4.59 7.04
C ALA A 132 12.37 3.94 7.00
N LEU A 133 11.40 4.60 6.38
CA LEU A 133 10.06 4.04 6.14
C LEU A 133 10.12 2.79 5.26
N PHE A 134 10.93 2.79 4.20
CA PHE A 134 11.11 1.62 3.34
C PHE A 134 11.57 0.39 4.11
N GLU A 135 12.53 0.55 5.02
CA GLU A 135 12.99 -0.56 5.87
C GLU A 135 11.88 -1.06 6.81
N LEU A 136 11.02 -0.17 7.33
CA LEU A 136 9.85 -0.58 8.13
C LEU A 136 8.85 -1.41 7.31
N TYR A 137 8.57 -1.03 6.05
CA TYR A 137 7.73 -1.85 5.17
C TYR A 137 8.33 -3.23 4.94
N LYS A 138 9.62 -3.29 4.65
CA LYS A 138 10.34 -4.54 4.42
C LYS A 138 10.29 -5.45 5.65
N GLU A 139 10.62 -4.92 6.82
CA GLU A 139 10.57 -5.62 8.10
C GLU A 139 9.16 -6.17 8.39
N GLU A 140 8.13 -5.35 8.19
CA GLU A 140 6.74 -5.78 8.42
C GLU A 140 6.33 -6.93 7.48
N LEU A 141 6.68 -6.86 6.19
CA LEU A 141 6.40 -7.93 5.23
C LEU A 141 7.12 -9.23 5.58
N GLU A 142 8.37 -9.14 6.04
CA GLU A 142 9.17 -10.29 6.48
C GLU A 142 8.58 -10.92 7.75
N ASN A 143 8.20 -10.11 8.74
CA ASN A 143 7.57 -10.57 9.99
C ASN A 143 6.22 -11.26 9.75
N LEU A 144 5.47 -10.79 8.77
CA LEU A 144 4.19 -11.38 8.39
C LEU A 144 4.34 -12.61 7.48
N GLY A 145 5.54 -12.86 6.95
CA GLY A 145 5.82 -13.97 6.05
C GLY A 145 5.21 -13.82 4.65
N HIS A 146 4.89 -12.59 4.25
CA HIS A 146 4.36 -12.32 2.93
C HIS A 146 5.45 -12.33 1.86
N LYS A 147 5.14 -12.87 0.69
CA LYS A 147 6.02 -12.76 -0.49
C LYS A 147 6.00 -11.33 -1.02
N TYR A 148 7.17 -10.81 -1.30
CA TYR A 148 7.30 -9.48 -1.91
C TYR A 148 8.44 -9.42 -2.92
N PHE A 149 8.38 -8.43 -3.78
CA PHE A 149 9.44 -8.06 -4.72
C PHE A 149 9.69 -6.55 -4.66
N ILE A 150 10.96 -6.16 -4.58
CA ILE A 150 11.34 -4.74 -4.59
C ILE A 150 11.44 -4.27 -6.03
N VAL A 151 10.61 -3.30 -6.41
CA VAL A 151 10.70 -2.60 -7.69
C VAL A 151 11.53 -1.33 -7.52
N LYS A 152 12.56 -1.16 -8.35
CA LYS A 152 13.51 -0.06 -8.24
C LYS A 152 14.12 0.35 -9.58
N GLY A 153 14.65 1.56 -9.65
CA GLY A 153 15.30 2.10 -10.83
C GLY A 153 14.33 2.34 -11.98
N GLU A 154 14.79 2.08 -13.18
CA GLU A 154 14.00 2.24 -14.40
C GLU A 154 13.12 1.02 -14.69
N ASN A 155 12.06 1.21 -15.50
CA ASN A 155 11.19 0.14 -15.98
C ASN A 155 10.50 -0.67 -14.86
N ILE A 156 10.09 0.00 -13.77
CA ILE A 156 9.46 -0.68 -12.62
C ILE A 156 8.17 -1.44 -12.99
N ALA A 157 7.41 -0.94 -13.97
CA ALA A 157 6.21 -1.62 -14.45
C ALA A 157 6.56 -2.96 -15.13
N GLU A 158 7.59 -3.01 -15.94
CA GLU A 158 8.06 -4.25 -16.59
C GLU A 158 8.58 -5.26 -15.56
N GLN A 159 9.35 -4.79 -14.56
CA GLN A 159 9.80 -5.62 -13.44
C GLN A 159 8.62 -6.25 -12.71
N ALA A 160 7.60 -5.43 -12.36
CA ALA A 160 6.41 -5.87 -11.66
C ALA A 160 5.59 -6.87 -12.49
N ILE A 161 5.36 -6.59 -13.77
CA ILE A 161 4.63 -7.49 -14.69
C ILE A 161 5.32 -8.84 -14.76
N TYR A 162 6.66 -8.86 -14.94
CA TYR A 162 7.41 -10.10 -14.98
C TYR A 162 7.20 -10.94 -13.71
N GLN A 163 7.23 -10.33 -12.53
CA GLN A 163 7.00 -11.02 -11.26
C GLN A 163 5.57 -11.54 -11.12
N ILE A 164 4.57 -10.74 -11.51
CA ILE A 164 3.16 -11.15 -11.45
C ILE A 164 2.89 -12.36 -12.35
N LEU A 165 3.50 -12.41 -13.52
CA LEU A 165 3.33 -13.52 -14.46
C LEU A 165 3.98 -14.83 -14.00
N GLN A 166 4.82 -14.81 -12.95
CA GLN A 166 5.43 -16.01 -12.34
C GLN A 166 4.60 -16.57 -11.16
N LEU A 167 3.52 -15.91 -10.74
CA LEU A 167 2.67 -16.33 -9.62
C LEU A 167 1.64 -17.38 -10.03
#